data_a795e59ee49e55311f6436cdde2dadbb
#
_entry.id   a795e59ee49e55311f6436cdde2dadbb
#
_cell.length_a   1.000
_cell.length_b   1.000
_cell.length_c   1.000
_cell.angle_alpha   90.00
_cell.angle_beta   90.00
_cell.angle_gamma   90.00
#
_symmetry.space_group_name_H-M   'P 1'
#
loop_
_entity.id
_entity.type
_entity.pdbx_description
1 polymer ?
#
loop_
_entity_poly.entity_id
_entity_poly.type
_entity_poly.pdbx_seq_one_letter_code
_entity_poly.pdbx_strand_id
1 'polypeptide(L)'
;MRFDKFKKQAELVLTSSKQSDYDKMKQDVEKAKSDYFDKTVNKKGSKADLSRFTSDDIKEIAKRILEEDYRNEYNAVQDKLDDVTDKSKEKLANGKASYLNNKLAVENGQEEKKVNSNEKAFKNDIARSSIIEQSLGEIEKQKDDEIKILKDKYDELETLLNEKIDKAEQRAEQSKSDIAKRYDFDLEDKYNELSRIANTSYGNSLTDKDKAKEYSSQIVKILGNYLKKISADDAKKAIKDDIFIKNSTTEQERKALLAMLG
;
A
#
# COMPACT_ATOMS: atom_id res chain seq x y z
N MET A 1 35.64 -22.70 7.95
CA MET A 1 36.58 -22.12 8.94
C MET A 1 37.57 -21.04 8.43
N ARG A 2 37.74 -20.77 7.13
CA ARG A 2 38.58 -19.67 6.64
C ARG A 2 37.82 -18.36 6.37
N PHE A 3 36.53 -18.39 6.12
CA PHE A 3 35.70 -17.21 5.83
C PHE A 3 35.40 -16.33 7.07
N ASP A 4 35.30 -16.91 8.27
CA ASP A 4 35.02 -16.16 9.49
C ASP A 4 36.20 -15.36 10.02
N LYS A 5 37.44 -15.79 9.70
CA LYS A 5 38.63 -15.01 10.05
C LYS A 5 38.74 -13.71 9.25
N PHE A 6 38.30 -13.70 7.99
CA PHE A 6 38.32 -12.48 7.17
C PHE A 6 37.26 -11.48 7.58
N LYS A 7 36.07 -11.93 7.99
CA LYS A 7 35.02 -11.05 8.55
C LYS A 7 35.46 -10.38 9.85
N LYS A 8 36.07 -11.13 10.76
CA LYS A 8 36.57 -10.60 12.03
C LYS A 8 37.73 -9.61 11.87
N GLN A 9 38.58 -9.75 10.86
CA GLN A 9 39.69 -8.80 10.63
C GLN A 9 39.22 -7.48 9.98
N ALA A 10 38.12 -7.46 9.24
CA ALA A 10 37.52 -6.22 8.69
C ALA A 10 36.74 -5.45 9.76
N GLU A 11 36.17 -6.14 10.76
CA GLU A 11 35.39 -5.53 11.85
C GLU A 11 36.22 -4.94 12.99
N LEU A 12 37.53 -5.27 13.08
CA LEU A 12 38.33 -5.12 14.30
C LEU A 12 39.09 -3.80 14.45
N VAL A 13 38.80 -2.75 13.67
CA VAL A 13 39.61 -1.49 13.75
C VAL A 13 38.77 -0.21 13.92
N LEU A 14 37.47 -0.28 14.09
CA LEU A 14 36.67 0.93 14.27
C LEU A 14 36.24 1.12 15.73
N THR A 15 36.82 2.13 16.39
CA THR A 15 36.26 2.66 17.64
C THR A 15 34.83 3.14 17.41
N SER A 16 33.98 3.18 18.42
CA SER A 16 32.55 3.53 18.29
C SER A 16 32.27 4.85 17.54
N SER A 17 33.18 5.84 17.63
CA SER A 17 33.08 7.10 16.90
C SER A 17 33.37 6.95 15.40
N LYS A 18 34.31 6.08 15.03
CA LYS A 18 34.67 5.80 13.62
C LYS A 18 33.52 5.01 12.93
N GLN A 19 32.84 4.13 13.66
CA GLN A 19 31.68 3.40 13.17
C GLN A 19 30.53 4.36 12.86
N SER A 20 30.26 5.33 13.73
CA SER A 20 29.20 6.34 13.51
C SER A 20 29.48 7.21 12.27
N ASP A 21 30.71 7.62 12.03
CA ASP A 21 31.12 8.38 10.84
C ASP A 21 30.96 7.53 9.55
N TYR A 22 31.28 6.25 9.61
CA TYR A 22 31.10 5.32 8.49
C TYR A 22 29.62 5.09 8.15
N ASP A 23 28.79 4.88 9.17
CA ASP A 23 27.36 4.68 8.97
C ASP A 23 26.69 5.93 8.41
N LYS A 24 27.11 7.12 8.87
CA LYS A 24 26.64 8.40 8.32
C LYS A 24 27.07 8.55 6.86
N MET A 25 28.30 8.23 6.52
CA MET A 25 28.78 8.27 5.15
C MET A 25 27.96 7.35 4.24
N LYS A 26 27.63 6.13 4.69
CA LYS A 26 26.75 5.21 3.94
C LYS A 26 25.37 5.83 3.69
N GLN A 27 24.75 6.41 4.72
CA GLN A 27 23.45 7.08 4.61
C GLN A 27 23.51 8.24 3.61
N ASP A 28 24.55 9.05 3.66
CA ASP A 28 24.73 10.19 2.74
C ASP A 28 24.91 9.71 1.29
N VAL A 29 25.63 8.60 1.06
CA VAL A 29 25.80 7.98 -0.28
C VAL A 29 24.48 7.42 -0.79
N GLU A 30 23.72 6.67 0.04
CA GLU A 30 22.43 6.11 -0.35
C GLU A 30 21.41 7.22 -0.63
N LYS A 31 21.42 8.30 0.15
CA LYS A 31 20.61 9.48 -0.12
C LYS A 31 20.96 10.11 -1.46
N ALA A 32 22.24 10.34 -1.73
CA ALA A 32 22.69 10.89 -3.01
C ALA A 32 22.27 10.01 -4.20
N LYS A 33 22.31 8.69 -4.03
CA LYS A 33 21.84 7.71 -5.02
C LYS A 33 20.34 7.83 -5.25
N SER A 34 19.55 7.90 -4.18
CA SER A 34 18.09 8.10 -4.28
C SER A 34 17.75 9.41 -5.00
N ASP A 35 18.39 10.51 -4.60
CA ASP A 35 18.20 11.83 -5.22
C ASP A 35 18.58 11.82 -6.72
N TYR A 36 19.58 11.05 -7.10
CA TYR A 36 19.97 10.87 -8.50
C TYR A 36 18.91 10.07 -9.27
N PHE A 37 18.38 8.99 -8.69
CA PHE A 37 17.31 8.22 -9.32
C PHE A 37 16.05 9.07 -9.48
N ASP A 38 15.66 9.85 -8.49
CA ASP A 38 14.50 10.75 -8.58
C ASP A 38 14.61 11.76 -9.72
N LYS A 39 15.84 12.18 -10.06
CA LYS A 39 16.10 13.12 -11.16
C LYS A 39 16.20 12.44 -12.54
N THR A 40 16.46 11.12 -12.58
CA THR A 40 16.83 10.43 -13.85
C THR A 40 15.92 9.27 -14.19
N VAL A 41 15.10 8.79 -13.25
CA VAL A 41 14.19 7.66 -13.43
C VAL A 41 12.74 8.16 -13.39
N ASN A 42 11.93 7.73 -14.36
CA ASN A 42 10.50 7.96 -14.38
C ASN A 42 9.80 6.83 -15.15
N LYS A 43 8.48 6.83 -15.20
CA LYS A 43 7.69 5.81 -15.90
C LYS A 43 8.02 5.59 -17.38
N LYS A 44 8.72 6.54 -18.03
CA LYS A 44 9.16 6.38 -19.43
C LYS A 44 10.49 5.65 -19.54
N GLY A 45 11.20 5.45 -18.44
CA GLY A 45 12.48 4.76 -18.41
C GLY A 45 13.52 5.44 -17.52
N SER A 46 14.79 5.06 -17.69
CA SER A 46 15.91 5.59 -16.94
C SER A 46 16.90 6.33 -17.85
N LYS A 47 17.34 7.51 -17.39
CA LYS A 47 18.48 8.25 -17.94
C LYS A 47 19.69 8.20 -17.02
N ALA A 48 19.66 7.34 -16.00
CA ALA A 48 20.80 7.09 -15.14
C ALA A 48 21.91 6.37 -15.88
N ASP A 49 23.16 6.57 -15.45
CA ASP A 49 24.30 5.76 -15.91
C ASP A 49 24.23 4.38 -15.26
N LEU A 50 23.53 3.45 -15.92
CA LEU A 50 23.29 2.11 -15.37
C LEU A 50 24.56 1.28 -15.18
N SER A 51 25.64 1.57 -15.91
CA SER A 51 26.89 0.80 -15.90
C SER A 51 27.62 0.88 -14.55
N ARG A 52 27.29 1.86 -13.73
CA ARG A 52 27.90 2.11 -12.42
C ARG A 52 27.16 1.48 -11.24
N PHE A 53 25.99 0.90 -11.47
CA PHE A 53 25.11 0.39 -10.44
C PHE A 53 25.15 -1.13 -10.33
N THR A 54 24.88 -1.64 -9.14
CA THR A 54 24.75 -3.08 -8.87
C THR A 54 23.45 -3.64 -9.44
N SER A 55 23.33 -4.96 -9.51
CA SER A 55 22.09 -5.64 -9.90
C SER A 55 20.91 -5.24 -9.01
N ASP A 56 21.12 -5.04 -7.71
CA ASP A 56 20.09 -4.62 -6.78
C ASP A 56 19.64 -3.19 -7.06
N ASP A 57 20.56 -2.29 -7.38
CA ASP A 57 20.23 -0.91 -7.78
C ASP A 57 19.46 -0.88 -9.09
N ILE A 58 19.83 -1.70 -10.08
CA ILE A 58 19.11 -1.80 -11.36
C ILE A 58 17.68 -2.32 -11.12
N LYS A 59 17.51 -3.28 -10.20
CA LYS A 59 16.18 -3.78 -9.81
C LYS A 59 15.36 -2.69 -9.12
N GLU A 60 15.97 -1.86 -8.29
CA GLU A 60 15.31 -0.71 -7.67
C GLU A 60 14.86 0.33 -8.72
N ILE A 61 15.68 0.58 -9.75
CA ILE A 61 15.31 1.44 -10.88
C ILE A 61 14.11 0.85 -11.64
N ALA A 62 14.10 -0.46 -11.89
CA ALA A 62 12.97 -1.15 -12.53
C ALA A 62 11.68 -0.98 -11.74
N LYS A 63 11.73 -1.14 -10.40
CA LYS A 63 10.60 -0.89 -9.50
C LYS A 63 10.06 0.53 -9.63
N ARG A 64 10.91 1.55 -9.56
CA ARG A 64 10.51 2.96 -9.68
C ARG A 64 9.83 3.29 -11.00
N ILE A 65 10.23 2.62 -12.10
CA ILE A 65 9.60 2.79 -13.41
C ILE A 65 8.16 2.27 -13.41
N LEU A 66 7.91 1.15 -12.75
CA LEU A 66 6.63 0.44 -12.77
C LEU A 66 5.67 0.86 -11.64
N GLU A 67 6.21 1.29 -10.51
CA GLU A 67 5.45 1.46 -9.25
C GLU A 67 4.23 2.37 -9.39
N GLU A 68 4.36 3.50 -10.12
CA GLU A 68 3.28 4.47 -10.25
C GLU A 68 2.06 3.86 -10.96
N ASP A 69 2.29 3.15 -12.06
CA ASP A 69 1.21 2.59 -12.88
C ASP A 69 0.49 1.47 -12.11
N TYR A 70 1.25 0.58 -11.46
CA TYR A 70 0.67 -0.51 -10.66
C TYR A 70 0.00 -0.03 -9.39
N ARG A 71 0.50 1.01 -8.74
CA ARG A 71 -0.15 1.66 -7.60
C ARG A 71 -1.50 2.25 -8.02
N ASN A 72 -1.56 2.90 -9.17
CA ASN A 72 -2.79 3.49 -9.69
C ASN A 72 -3.83 2.41 -10.02
N GLU A 73 -3.42 1.29 -10.63
CA GLU A 73 -4.32 0.17 -10.88
C GLU A 73 -4.84 -0.46 -9.58
N TYR A 74 -3.98 -0.64 -8.59
CA TYR A 74 -4.35 -1.19 -7.29
C TYR A 74 -5.34 -0.27 -6.55
N ASN A 75 -5.07 1.03 -6.54
CA ASN A 75 -5.97 2.02 -5.96
C ASN A 75 -7.33 2.06 -6.67
N ALA A 76 -7.36 1.97 -7.99
CA ALA A 76 -8.62 1.92 -8.75
C ALA A 76 -9.48 0.69 -8.41
N VAL A 77 -8.87 -0.45 -8.06
CA VAL A 77 -9.59 -1.63 -7.55
C VAL A 77 -10.14 -1.35 -6.16
N GLN A 78 -9.34 -0.74 -5.28
CA GLN A 78 -9.79 -0.38 -3.93
C GLN A 78 -10.94 0.62 -3.96
N ASP A 79 -10.83 1.69 -4.74
CA ASP A 79 -11.87 2.72 -4.88
C ASP A 79 -13.22 2.12 -5.34
N LYS A 80 -13.18 1.15 -6.27
CA LYS A 80 -14.39 0.43 -6.69
C LYS A 80 -15.00 -0.43 -5.59
N LEU A 81 -14.17 -1.08 -4.78
CA LEU A 81 -14.64 -1.86 -3.63
C LEU A 81 -15.30 -0.94 -2.60
N ASP A 82 -14.64 0.16 -2.26
CA ASP A 82 -15.12 1.14 -1.29
C ASP A 82 -16.45 1.74 -1.75
N ASP A 83 -16.58 2.12 -3.03
CA ASP A 83 -17.83 2.63 -3.60
C ASP A 83 -19.01 1.62 -3.48
N VAL A 84 -18.76 0.35 -3.78
CA VAL A 84 -19.78 -0.71 -3.63
C VAL A 84 -20.16 -0.91 -2.17
N THR A 85 -19.17 -0.93 -1.28
CA THR A 85 -19.35 -1.14 0.15
C THR A 85 -20.14 0.01 0.77
N ASP A 86 -19.75 1.25 0.50
CA ASP A 86 -20.40 2.44 1.05
C ASP A 86 -21.85 2.58 0.55
N LYS A 87 -22.09 2.40 -0.75
CA LYS A 87 -23.44 2.40 -1.31
C LYS A 87 -24.33 1.28 -0.75
N SER A 88 -23.73 0.13 -0.45
CA SER A 88 -24.48 -0.98 0.15
C SER A 88 -24.80 -0.72 1.61
N LYS A 89 -23.85 -0.19 2.39
CA LYS A 89 -24.09 0.23 3.78
C LYS A 89 -25.12 1.35 3.90
N GLU A 90 -25.07 2.33 3.01
CA GLU A 90 -26.07 3.41 2.97
C GLU A 90 -27.48 2.85 2.71
N LYS A 91 -27.62 1.96 1.73
CA LYS A 91 -28.90 1.29 1.44
C LYS A 91 -29.39 0.46 2.62
N LEU A 92 -28.50 -0.23 3.31
CA LEU A 92 -28.84 -1.01 4.50
C LEU A 92 -29.32 -0.11 5.63
N ALA A 93 -28.64 1.01 5.88
CA ALA A 93 -29.05 2.00 6.87
C ALA A 93 -30.43 2.58 6.57
N ASN A 94 -30.67 2.95 5.31
CA ASN A 94 -31.98 3.46 4.85
C ASN A 94 -33.07 2.39 4.95
N GLY A 95 -32.76 1.15 4.59
CA GLY A 95 -33.67 0.00 4.73
C GLY A 95 -34.05 -0.25 6.19
N LYS A 96 -33.08 -0.20 7.09
CA LYS A 96 -33.30 -0.34 8.54
C LYS A 96 -34.17 0.79 9.10
N ALA A 97 -33.91 2.03 8.72
CA ALA A 97 -34.72 3.18 9.12
C ALA A 97 -36.17 3.04 8.62
N SER A 98 -36.35 2.62 7.37
CA SER A 98 -37.71 2.37 6.79
C SER A 98 -38.40 1.23 7.51
N TYR A 99 -37.73 0.12 7.79
CA TYR A 99 -38.29 -0.98 8.60
C TYR A 99 -38.78 -0.50 9.96
N LEU A 100 -37.95 0.25 10.69
CA LEU A 100 -38.30 0.74 12.04
C LEU A 100 -39.49 1.72 12.00
N ASN A 101 -39.52 2.63 11.05
CA ASN A 101 -40.61 3.58 10.88
C ASN A 101 -41.93 2.87 10.54
N ASN A 102 -41.89 1.92 9.61
CA ASN A 102 -43.07 1.15 9.21
C ASN A 102 -43.57 0.25 10.37
N LYS A 103 -42.66 -0.38 11.12
CA LYS A 103 -42.97 -1.15 12.32
C LYS A 103 -43.71 -0.28 13.35
N LEU A 104 -43.18 0.91 13.63
CA LEU A 104 -43.83 1.86 14.56
C LEU A 104 -45.20 2.30 14.07
N ALA A 105 -45.38 2.53 12.75
CA ALA A 105 -46.67 2.87 12.16
C ALA A 105 -47.71 1.73 12.31
N VAL A 106 -47.26 0.46 12.13
CA VAL A 106 -48.11 -0.72 12.37
C VAL A 106 -48.50 -0.80 13.84
N GLU A 107 -47.56 -0.67 14.76
CA GLU A 107 -47.78 -0.73 16.21
C GLU A 107 -48.78 0.34 16.65
N ASN A 108 -48.63 1.59 16.23
CA ASN A 108 -49.55 2.70 16.55
C ASN A 108 -50.93 2.49 15.95
N GLY A 109 -51.00 2.10 14.67
CA GLY A 109 -52.29 1.87 14.00
C GLY A 109 -53.10 0.71 14.61
N GLN A 110 -52.40 -0.35 15.06
CA GLN A 110 -53.09 -1.46 15.74
C GLN A 110 -53.52 -1.09 17.17
N GLU A 111 -52.72 -0.23 17.88
CA GLU A 111 -53.13 0.29 19.19
C GLU A 111 -54.38 1.18 19.09
N GLU A 112 -54.49 2.05 18.08
CA GLU A 112 -55.69 2.82 17.81
C GLU A 112 -56.92 1.91 17.56
N LYS A 113 -56.75 0.81 16.80
CA LYS A 113 -57.82 -0.17 16.58
C LYS A 113 -58.26 -0.83 17.87
N LYS A 114 -57.32 -1.18 18.78
CA LYS A 114 -57.65 -1.74 20.11
C LYS A 114 -58.46 -0.76 20.95
N VAL A 115 -58.01 0.50 21.00
CA VAL A 115 -58.70 1.55 21.76
C VAL A 115 -60.14 1.72 21.23
N ASN A 116 -60.29 1.86 19.91
CA ASN A 116 -61.58 2.00 19.24
C ASN A 116 -62.51 0.80 19.46
N SER A 117 -61.95 -0.44 19.47
CA SER A 117 -62.71 -1.66 19.77
C SER A 117 -63.21 -1.69 21.19
N ASN A 118 -62.36 -1.33 22.16
CA ASN A 118 -62.70 -1.26 23.57
C ASN A 118 -63.76 -0.18 23.85
N GLU A 119 -63.67 1.02 23.25
CA GLU A 119 -64.66 2.08 23.39
C GLU A 119 -66.00 1.66 22.84
N LYS A 120 -66.05 1.01 21.67
CA LYS A 120 -67.28 0.46 21.11
C LYS A 120 -67.92 -0.60 22.00
N ALA A 121 -67.08 -1.48 22.57
CA ALA A 121 -67.50 -2.50 23.51
C ALA A 121 -68.12 -1.91 24.78
N PHE A 122 -67.50 -0.87 25.31
CA PHE A 122 -68.03 -0.13 26.48
C PHE A 122 -69.38 0.50 26.21
N LYS A 123 -69.54 1.17 25.04
CA LYS A 123 -70.81 1.82 24.64
C LYS A 123 -71.88 0.82 24.42
N ASN A 124 -71.63 -0.43 24.09
CA ASN A 124 -72.60 -1.47 23.83
C ASN A 124 -72.82 -2.47 24.98
N ASP A 125 -72.25 -2.19 26.17
CA ASP A 125 -72.30 -3.05 27.37
C ASP A 125 -71.76 -4.48 27.17
N ILE A 126 -70.90 -4.68 26.17
CA ILE A 126 -70.28 -5.99 25.84
C ILE A 126 -68.80 -6.08 26.20
N ALA A 127 -68.29 -5.15 27.01
CA ALA A 127 -66.85 -5.02 27.34
C ALA A 127 -66.21 -6.27 27.98
N ARG A 128 -67.02 -7.19 28.53
CA ARG A 128 -66.57 -8.45 29.13
C ARG A 128 -66.93 -9.69 28.30
N SER A 129 -67.30 -9.53 27.05
CA SER A 129 -67.68 -10.64 26.20
C SER A 129 -66.46 -11.34 25.55
N SER A 130 -66.60 -12.63 25.33
CA SER A 130 -65.62 -13.41 24.56
C SER A 130 -65.40 -12.88 23.12
N ILE A 131 -66.38 -12.15 22.57
CA ILE A 131 -66.32 -11.52 21.26
C ILE A 131 -65.24 -10.41 21.23
N ILE A 132 -65.13 -9.63 22.33
CA ILE A 132 -64.12 -8.59 22.41
C ILE A 132 -62.75 -9.20 22.59
N GLU A 133 -62.56 -10.22 23.41
CA GLU A 133 -61.33 -10.95 23.58
C GLU A 133 -60.85 -11.54 22.25
N GLN A 134 -61.77 -12.12 21.47
CA GLN A 134 -61.45 -12.62 20.15
C GLN A 134 -61.01 -11.51 19.18
N SER A 135 -61.77 -10.38 19.16
CA SER A 135 -61.42 -9.22 18.30
C SER A 135 -60.05 -8.62 18.64
N LEU A 136 -59.70 -8.49 19.92
CA LEU A 136 -58.40 -8.02 20.36
C LEU A 136 -57.28 -9.00 20.00
N GLY A 137 -57.54 -10.30 20.09
CA GLY A 137 -56.64 -11.36 19.65
C GLY A 137 -56.37 -11.33 18.15
N GLU A 138 -57.41 -11.06 17.33
CA GLU A 138 -57.28 -10.90 15.89
C GLU A 138 -56.43 -9.67 15.52
N ILE A 139 -56.65 -8.53 16.20
CA ILE A 139 -55.86 -7.30 16.04
C ILE A 139 -54.38 -7.57 16.36
N GLU A 140 -54.08 -8.26 17.46
CA GLU A 140 -52.71 -8.61 17.84
C GLU A 140 -52.03 -9.52 16.81
N LYS A 141 -52.73 -10.54 16.36
CA LYS A 141 -52.25 -11.45 15.31
C LYS A 141 -51.95 -10.71 14.02
N GLN A 142 -52.85 -9.82 13.57
CA GLN A 142 -52.60 -8.99 12.38
C GLN A 142 -51.36 -8.11 12.52
N LYS A 143 -51.15 -7.51 13.70
CA LYS A 143 -49.96 -6.75 14.02
C LYS A 143 -48.68 -7.60 13.87
N ASP A 144 -48.68 -8.79 14.48
CA ASP A 144 -47.51 -9.68 14.44
C ASP A 144 -47.23 -10.18 13.02
N ASP A 145 -48.25 -10.51 12.24
CA ASP A 145 -48.11 -10.92 10.85
C ASP A 145 -47.56 -9.77 9.96
N GLU A 146 -48.07 -8.54 10.12
CA GLU A 146 -47.56 -7.36 9.40
C GLU A 146 -46.11 -7.04 9.76
N ILE A 147 -45.75 -7.07 11.04
CA ILE A 147 -44.37 -6.84 11.52
C ILE A 147 -43.43 -7.93 10.98
N LYS A 148 -43.87 -9.19 10.95
CA LYS A 148 -43.09 -10.31 10.40
C LYS A 148 -42.82 -10.08 8.90
N ILE A 149 -43.79 -9.69 8.13
CA ILE A 149 -43.62 -9.39 6.68
C ILE A 149 -42.60 -8.25 6.50
N LEU A 150 -42.66 -7.21 7.31
CA LEU A 150 -41.72 -6.10 7.26
C LEU A 150 -40.28 -6.57 7.61
N LYS A 151 -40.16 -7.43 8.62
CA LYS A 151 -38.89 -8.00 9.05
C LYS A 151 -38.29 -8.89 7.95
N ASP A 152 -39.08 -9.80 7.39
CA ASP A 152 -38.66 -10.71 6.32
C ASP A 152 -38.10 -9.92 5.13
N LYS A 153 -38.76 -8.83 4.72
CA LYS A 153 -38.28 -7.93 3.64
C LYS A 153 -36.97 -7.23 4.00
N TYR A 154 -36.77 -6.84 5.27
CA TYR A 154 -35.54 -6.22 5.69
C TYR A 154 -34.39 -7.27 5.73
N ASP A 155 -34.66 -8.47 6.24
CA ASP A 155 -33.69 -9.56 6.31
C ASP A 155 -33.24 -10.00 4.88
N GLU A 156 -34.17 -10.04 3.92
CA GLU A 156 -33.86 -10.27 2.50
C GLU A 156 -32.94 -9.18 1.93
N LEU A 157 -33.25 -7.90 2.19
CA LEU A 157 -32.42 -6.77 1.76
C LEU A 157 -31.03 -6.84 2.36
N GLU A 158 -30.93 -7.14 3.66
CA GLU A 158 -29.64 -7.29 4.36
C GLU A 158 -28.80 -8.41 3.75
N THR A 159 -29.41 -9.57 3.52
CA THR A 159 -28.74 -10.72 2.89
C THR A 159 -28.23 -10.35 1.50
N LEU A 160 -29.05 -9.74 0.67
CA LEU A 160 -28.70 -9.36 -0.69
C LEU A 160 -27.56 -8.33 -0.74
N LEU A 161 -27.57 -7.36 0.17
CA LEU A 161 -26.53 -6.33 0.22
C LEU A 161 -25.20 -6.90 0.77
N ASN A 162 -25.24 -7.77 1.77
CA ASN A 162 -24.06 -8.45 2.28
C ASN A 162 -23.44 -9.36 1.22
N GLU A 163 -24.24 -10.18 0.53
CA GLU A 163 -23.73 -10.97 -0.61
C GLU A 163 -23.09 -10.13 -1.70
N LYS A 164 -23.62 -8.92 -1.93
CA LYS A 164 -23.05 -8.00 -2.91
C LYS A 164 -21.69 -7.47 -2.46
N ILE A 165 -21.51 -7.17 -1.18
CA ILE A 165 -20.23 -6.77 -0.60
C ILE A 165 -19.24 -7.92 -0.72
N ASP A 166 -19.60 -9.13 -0.26
CA ASP A 166 -18.74 -10.31 -0.30
C ASP A 166 -18.23 -10.62 -1.72
N LYS A 167 -19.15 -10.54 -2.72
CA LYS A 167 -18.79 -10.70 -4.13
C LYS A 167 -17.88 -9.60 -4.65
N ALA A 168 -18.02 -8.36 -4.16
CA ALA A 168 -17.14 -7.27 -4.53
C ALA A 168 -15.74 -7.44 -3.89
N GLU A 169 -15.67 -7.87 -2.64
CA GLU A 169 -14.42 -8.19 -1.94
C GLU A 169 -13.65 -9.31 -2.65
N GLN A 170 -14.30 -10.42 -2.96
CA GLN A 170 -13.68 -11.53 -3.69
C GLN A 170 -13.12 -11.09 -5.05
N ARG A 171 -13.87 -10.27 -5.80
CA ARG A 171 -13.39 -9.73 -7.08
C ARG A 171 -12.22 -8.78 -6.92
N ALA A 172 -12.24 -7.95 -5.87
CA ALA A 172 -11.15 -7.04 -5.57
C ALA A 172 -9.89 -7.81 -5.18
N GLU A 173 -9.98 -8.82 -4.33
CA GLU A 173 -8.86 -9.69 -3.97
C GLU A 173 -8.26 -10.42 -5.18
N GLN A 174 -9.11 -10.99 -6.04
CA GLN A 174 -8.66 -11.63 -7.27
C GLN A 174 -7.94 -10.63 -8.19
N SER A 175 -8.52 -9.44 -8.41
CA SER A 175 -7.92 -8.40 -9.24
C SER A 175 -6.58 -7.92 -8.68
N LYS A 176 -6.47 -7.72 -7.35
CA LYS A 176 -5.22 -7.35 -6.68
C LYS A 176 -4.15 -8.43 -6.81
N SER A 177 -4.55 -9.71 -6.68
CA SER A 177 -3.65 -10.85 -6.90
C SER A 177 -3.12 -10.89 -8.34
N ASP A 178 -3.98 -10.66 -9.31
CA ASP A 178 -3.59 -10.66 -10.73
C ASP A 178 -2.68 -9.45 -11.06
N ILE A 179 -2.93 -8.29 -10.46
CA ILE A 179 -2.06 -7.11 -10.55
C ILE A 179 -0.68 -7.44 -9.96
N ALA A 180 -0.62 -8.07 -8.78
CA ALA A 180 0.64 -8.42 -8.14
C ALA A 180 1.47 -9.40 -8.98
N LYS A 181 0.84 -10.45 -9.53
CA LYS A 181 1.53 -11.41 -10.42
C LYS A 181 2.08 -10.76 -11.69
N ARG A 182 1.30 -9.86 -12.28
CA ARG A 182 1.72 -9.11 -13.46
C ARG A 182 2.87 -8.16 -13.13
N TYR A 183 2.80 -7.49 -11.98
CA TYR A 183 3.89 -6.64 -11.50
C TYR A 183 5.21 -7.42 -11.34
N ASP A 184 5.18 -8.60 -10.72
CA ASP A 184 6.38 -9.44 -10.54
C ASP A 184 6.99 -9.84 -11.89
N PHE A 185 6.16 -10.22 -12.86
CA PHE A 185 6.60 -10.55 -14.21
C PHE A 185 7.21 -9.35 -14.93
N ASP A 186 6.51 -8.22 -14.94
CA ASP A 186 6.97 -7.00 -15.61
C ASP A 186 8.21 -6.42 -14.93
N LEU A 187 8.37 -6.61 -13.62
CA LEU A 187 9.56 -6.24 -12.87
C LEU A 187 10.79 -7.04 -13.34
N GLU A 188 10.63 -8.35 -13.53
CA GLU A 188 11.71 -9.20 -14.02
C GLU A 188 12.10 -8.84 -15.45
N ASP A 189 11.11 -8.64 -16.31
CA ASP A 189 11.34 -8.22 -17.70
C ASP A 189 12.04 -6.86 -17.79
N LYS A 190 11.58 -5.88 -17.00
CA LYS A 190 12.19 -4.56 -16.95
C LYS A 190 13.61 -4.59 -16.39
N TYR A 191 13.85 -5.37 -15.34
CA TYR A 191 15.19 -5.60 -14.81
C TYR A 191 16.14 -6.19 -15.89
N ASN A 192 15.67 -7.21 -16.62
CA ASN A 192 16.45 -7.85 -17.68
C ASN A 192 16.75 -6.87 -18.84
N GLU A 193 15.77 -6.04 -19.22
CA GLU A 193 15.97 -4.97 -20.22
C GLU A 193 17.04 -3.98 -19.75
N LEU A 194 16.92 -3.44 -18.54
CA LEU A 194 17.87 -2.46 -17.99
C LEU A 194 19.26 -3.04 -17.80
N SER A 195 19.38 -4.31 -17.41
CA SER A 195 20.65 -5.01 -17.27
C SER A 195 21.36 -5.19 -18.61
N ARG A 196 20.64 -5.43 -19.71
CA ARG A 196 21.21 -5.44 -21.06
C ARG A 196 21.69 -4.05 -21.47
N ILE A 197 20.89 -3.02 -21.19
CA ILE A 197 21.22 -1.62 -21.48
C ILE A 197 22.48 -1.21 -20.74
N ALA A 198 22.63 -1.58 -19.47
CA ALA A 198 23.82 -1.28 -18.65
C ALA A 198 25.14 -1.76 -19.27
N ASN A 199 25.08 -2.86 -20.01
CA ASN A 199 26.27 -3.49 -20.61
C ASN A 199 26.49 -3.11 -22.10
N THR A 200 25.77 -2.14 -22.64
CA THR A 200 25.86 -1.76 -24.05
C THR A 200 26.24 -0.31 -24.25
N SER A 201 26.88 -0.02 -25.40
CA SER A 201 27.15 1.36 -25.82
C SER A 201 25.87 2.18 -26.04
N TYR A 202 24.73 1.52 -26.30
CA TYR A 202 23.41 2.15 -26.42
C TYR A 202 22.97 2.75 -25.06
N GLY A 203 23.21 2.05 -23.95
CA GLY A 203 22.92 2.57 -22.60
C GLY A 203 23.64 3.90 -22.32
N ASN A 204 24.89 4.03 -22.75
CA ASN A 204 25.64 5.28 -22.63
C ASN A 204 25.07 6.44 -23.43
N SER A 205 24.35 6.17 -24.53
CA SER A 205 23.67 7.21 -25.33
C SER A 205 22.40 7.74 -24.70
N LEU A 206 21.76 6.97 -23.79
CA LEU A 206 20.54 7.35 -23.06
C LEU A 206 20.86 8.11 -21.77
N THR A 207 22.11 8.02 -21.29
CA THR A 207 22.53 8.62 -20.02
C THR A 207 22.48 10.16 -20.09
N ASP A 208 21.89 10.79 -19.07
CA ASP A 208 22.00 12.22 -18.82
C ASP A 208 23.39 12.53 -18.25
N LYS A 209 24.31 12.92 -19.13
CA LYS A 209 25.74 13.10 -18.79
C LYS A 209 25.98 14.19 -17.76
N ASP A 210 25.18 15.24 -17.73
CA ASP A 210 25.34 16.33 -16.79
C ASP A 210 24.95 15.88 -15.38
N LYS A 211 23.81 15.20 -15.24
CA LYS A 211 23.37 14.64 -13.96
C LYS A 211 24.28 13.51 -13.49
N ALA A 212 24.78 12.68 -14.39
CA ALA A 212 25.75 11.64 -14.05
C ALA A 212 27.05 12.23 -13.51
N LYS A 213 27.53 13.34 -14.09
CA LYS A 213 28.71 14.07 -13.63
C LYS A 213 28.48 14.77 -12.28
N GLU A 214 27.29 15.38 -12.08
CA GLU A 214 26.88 15.98 -10.80
C GLU A 214 26.90 14.91 -9.70
N TYR A 215 26.25 13.77 -9.93
CA TYR A 215 26.23 12.66 -9.00
C TYR A 215 27.61 12.11 -8.69
N SER A 216 28.46 11.90 -9.71
CA SER A 216 29.86 11.48 -9.54
C SER A 216 30.64 12.43 -8.63
N SER A 217 30.50 13.74 -8.85
CA SER A 217 31.14 14.77 -8.02
C SER A 217 30.65 14.75 -6.58
N GLN A 218 29.35 14.52 -6.37
CA GLN A 218 28.74 14.41 -5.05
C GLN A 218 29.27 13.18 -4.29
N ILE A 219 29.33 12.02 -4.92
CA ILE A 219 29.88 10.79 -4.34
C ILE A 219 31.34 10.97 -3.93
N VAL A 220 32.16 11.51 -4.81
CA VAL A 220 33.59 11.79 -4.49
C VAL A 220 33.71 12.74 -3.29
N LYS A 221 32.86 13.76 -3.19
CA LYS A 221 32.85 14.69 -2.06
C LYS A 221 32.46 14.01 -0.75
N ILE A 222 31.38 13.22 -0.75
CA ILE A 222 30.91 12.50 0.46
C ILE A 222 31.98 11.55 0.96
N LEU A 223 32.49 10.69 0.09
CA LEU A 223 33.53 9.73 0.43
C LEU A 223 34.83 10.39 0.80
N GLY A 224 35.27 11.43 0.08
CA GLY A 224 36.47 12.20 0.39
C GLY A 224 36.40 12.86 1.77
N ASN A 225 35.27 13.39 2.18
CA ASN A 225 35.08 13.96 3.52
C ASN A 225 35.20 12.89 4.62
N TYR A 226 34.69 11.68 4.40
CA TYR A 226 34.84 10.56 5.32
C TYR A 226 36.31 10.10 5.38
N LEU A 227 36.94 9.88 4.23
CA LEU A 227 38.31 9.35 4.15
C LEU A 227 39.34 10.29 4.76
N LYS A 228 39.11 11.60 4.75
CA LYS A 228 39.97 12.59 5.44
C LYS A 228 39.92 12.52 6.97
N LYS A 229 38.90 11.86 7.55
CA LYS A 229 38.77 11.69 9.00
C LYS A 229 39.52 10.47 9.55
N ILE A 230 40.02 9.60 8.70
CA ILE A 230 40.76 8.40 9.06
C ILE A 230 42.24 8.54 8.60
N SER A 231 43.13 7.64 9.06
CA SER A 231 44.52 7.69 8.64
C SER A 231 44.68 7.49 7.12
N ALA A 232 45.73 8.06 6.52
CA ALA A 232 45.97 7.94 5.09
C ALA A 232 46.08 6.47 4.64
N ASP A 233 46.68 5.60 5.45
CA ASP A 233 46.84 4.18 5.16
C ASP A 233 45.48 3.45 5.24
N ASP A 234 44.68 3.73 6.27
CA ASP A 234 43.30 3.19 6.38
C ASP A 234 42.41 3.67 5.22
N ALA A 235 42.53 4.94 4.82
CA ALA A 235 41.80 5.51 3.71
C ALA A 235 42.15 4.83 2.36
N LYS A 236 43.43 4.62 2.08
CA LYS A 236 43.89 3.90 0.89
C LYS A 236 43.38 2.46 0.88
N LYS A 237 43.41 1.81 2.07
CA LYS A 237 42.89 0.45 2.23
C LYS A 237 41.36 0.39 2.04
N ALA A 238 40.65 1.34 2.60
CA ALA A 238 39.18 1.42 2.43
C ALA A 238 38.77 1.60 0.96
N ILE A 239 39.42 2.48 0.20
CA ILE A 239 39.20 2.66 -1.24
C ILE A 239 39.44 1.35 -2.01
N LYS A 240 40.44 0.56 -1.59
CA LYS A 240 40.82 -0.66 -2.29
C LYS A 240 39.98 -1.87 -1.90
N ASP A 241 39.63 -2.01 -0.61
CA ASP A 241 39.12 -3.27 -0.06
C ASP A 241 37.65 -3.19 0.43
N ASP A 242 37.14 -2.00 0.75
CA ASP A 242 35.77 -1.84 1.24
C ASP A 242 34.74 -2.09 0.12
N ILE A 243 33.85 -3.05 0.35
CA ILE A 243 32.87 -3.49 -0.63
C ILE A 243 31.85 -2.38 -0.92
N PHE A 244 31.42 -1.63 0.09
CA PHE A 244 30.47 -0.55 -0.09
C PHE A 244 31.04 0.58 -0.95
N ILE A 245 32.28 1.01 -0.65
CA ILE A 245 32.98 2.04 -1.43
C ILE A 245 33.17 1.57 -2.88
N LYS A 246 33.57 0.31 -3.08
CA LYS A 246 33.72 -0.26 -4.43
C LYS A 246 32.42 -0.25 -5.23
N ASN A 247 31.33 -0.67 -4.60
CA ASN A 247 30.02 -0.75 -5.24
C ASN A 247 29.40 0.64 -5.51
N SER A 248 29.80 1.63 -4.70
CA SER A 248 29.29 3.01 -4.82
C SER A 248 30.13 3.89 -5.75
N THR A 249 31.28 3.40 -6.26
CA THR A 249 32.23 4.21 -7.04
C THR A 249 32.71 3.52 -8.32
N THR A 250 32.90 4.31 -9.34
CA THR A 250 33.61 3.92 -10.56
C THR A 250 35.14 3.88 -10.33
N GLU A 251 35.88 3.26 -11.25
CA GLU A 251 37.33 3.27 -11.20
C GLU A 251 37.95 4.67 -11.26
N GLN A 252 37.34 5.57 -12.07
CA GLN A 252 37.77 6.96 -12.18
C GLN A 252 37.58 7.73 -10.86
N GLU A 253 36.43 7.54 -10.19
CA GLU A 253 36.16 8.15 -8.89
C GLU A 253 37.12 7.64 -7.81
N ARG A 254 37.45 6.34 -7.80
CA ARG A 254 38.48 5.80 -6.88
C ARG A 254 39.87 6.38 -7.13
N LYS A 255 40.25 6.58 -8.40
CA LYS A 255 41.51 7.29 -8.74
C LYS A 255 41.48 8.73 -8.23
N ALA A 256 40.36 9.43 -8.37
CA ALA A 256 40.20 10.79 -7.85
C ALA A 256 40.29 10.84 -6.32
N LEU A 257 39.67 9.89 -5.62
CA LEU A 257 39.76 9.77 -4.15
C LEU A 257 41.18 9.50 -3.69
N LEU A 258 41.92 8.61 -4.37
CA LEU A 258 43.32 8.34 -4.07
C LEU A 258 44.19 9.59 -4.29
N ALA A 259 43.98 10.35 -5.36
CA ALA A 259 44.67 11.60 -5.62
C ALA A 259 44.43 12.69 -4.56
N MET A 260 43.23 12.67 -3.90
CA MET A 260 42.90 13.61 -2.80
C MET A 260 43.62 13.28 -1.48
N LEU A 261 44.16 12.08 -1.35
CA LEU A 261 44.86 11.62 -0.13
C LEU A 261 46.41 11.79 -0.21
N GLY A 262 46.87 12.23 -1.35
CA GLY A 262 48.33 12.47 -1.58
C GLY A 262 49.06 11.21 -1.86
#